data_7a1b7f4e43eee71d86dda7758a3c76f4
#
_entry.id   7a1b7f4e43eee71d86dda7758a3c76f4
#
_cell.length_a   1.000
_cell.length_b   1.000
_cell.length_c   1.000
_cell.angle_alpha   90.00
_cell.angle_beta   90.00
_cell.angle_gamma   90.00
#
_symmetry.space_group_name_H-M   'P 1'
#
loop_
_entity.id
_entity.type
_entity.pdbx_description
1 polymer ?
#
loop_
_entity_poly.entity_id
_entity_poly.type
_entity_poly.pdbx_seq_one_letter_code
_entity_poly.pdbx_strand_id
1 'polypeptide(L)'
;DLQIYELAGYGGEYNPDDPNSAYVVFLGFEGALSLKVLEEATYKRLIFVNSLPSLSQKYKDISILNNRSSIKGKKYDSILYAPADNPFEVYNFLEKEYADEASVCISPLATKPVALGVCLFALNYEKVRIVYPISDVYSSHVTNRVIKTLVYEISLIQ
;
A
#
# COMPACT_ATOMS: atom_id res chain seq x y z
N ASP A 1 21.13 -0.66 -2.15
CA ASP A 1 20.30 -1.79 -1.68
C ASP A 1 18.94 -1.29 -1.24
N LEU A 2 17.89 -2.11 -1.44
CA LEU A 2 16.56 -1.87 -0.89
C LEU A 2 16.52 -2.43 0.54
N GLN A 3 16.12 -1.59 1.50
CA GLN A 3 15.88 -2.01 2.87
C GLN A 3 14.43 -1.76 3.24
N ILE A 4 13.84 -2.63 4.06
CA ILE A 4 12.48 -2.48 4.55
C ILE A 4 12.51 -1.71 5.86
N TYR A 5 11.72 -0.66 5.92
CA TYR A 5 11.57 0.17 7.12
C TYR A 5 10.13 0.15 7.61
N GLU A 6 10.00 0.09 8.91
CA GLU A 6 8.78 0.43 9.61
C GLU A 6 8.73 1.96 9.74
N LEU A 7 7.64 2.58 9.32
CA LEU A 7 7.51 4.02 9.39
C LEU A 7 7.36 4.48 10.83
N ALA A 8 8.23 5.38 11.26
CA ALA A 8 8.17 5.98 12.59
C ALA A 8 6.81 6.63 12.85
N GLY A 9 6.19 6.31 14.00
CA GLY A 9 4.84 6.74 14.34
C GLY A 9 3.70 5.87 13.81
N TYR A 10 4.02 4.86 12.97
CA TYR A 10 3.06 3.93 12.38
C TYR A 10 3.47 2.47 12.59
N GLY A 11 4.08 2.19 13.75
CA GLY A 11 4.56 0.88 14.16
C GLY A 11 3.55 0.10 15.01
N GLY A 12 2.28 0.06 14.60
CA GLY A 12 1.23 -0.69 15.29
C GLY A 12 1.60 -2.16 15.52
N GLU A 13 1.05 -2.77 16.54
CA GLU A 13 1.28 -4.18 16.85
C GLU A 13 0.62 -5.06 15.79
N TYR A 14 1.43 -5.59 14.88
CA TYR A 14 1.00 -6.57 13.89
C TYR A 14 1.38 -7.97 14.35
N ASN A 15 0.38 -8.84 14.48
CA ASN A 15 0.59 -10.26 14.79
C ASN A 15 0.31 -11.11 13.55
N PRO A 16 1.35 -11.60 12.84
CA PRO A 16 1.18 -12.41 11.63
C PRO A 16 0.54 -13.78 11.91
N ASP A 17 0.54 -14.25 13.16
CA ASP A 17 -0.02 -15.54 13.53
C ASP A 17 -1.51 -15.49 13.85
N ASP A 18 -2.06 -14.31 14.07
CA ASP A 18 -3.49 -14.14 14.29
C ASP A 18 -4.26 -14.30 12.97
N PRO A 19 -5.24 -15.21 12.87
CA PRO A 19 -6.04 -15.42 11.66
C PRO A 19 -6.89 -14.19 11.29
N ASN A 20 -7.15 -13.29 12.23
CA ASN A 20 -7.88 -12.03 12.01
C ASN A 20 -6.94 -10.86 11.73
N SER A 21 -5.67 -11.11 11.44
CA SER A 21 -4.72 -10.11 11.00
C SER A 21 -4.49 -10.20 9.50
N ALA A 22 -4.21 -9.07 8.86
CA ALA A 22 -4.02 -8.99 7.42
C ALA A 22 -2.71 -8.30 7.05
N TYR A 23 -2.02 -8.82 6.04
CA TYR A 23 -0.93 -8.14 5.36
C TYR A 23 -1.42 -7.63 4.01
N VAL A 24 -1.42 -6.31 3.82
CA VAL A 24 -2.01 -5.63 2.67
C VAL A 24 -0.94 -4.95 1.85
N VAL A 25 -0.83 -5.29 0.58
CA VAL A 25 0.14 -4.69 -0.34
C VAL A 25 -0.59 -3.95 -1.45
N PHE A 26 -0.49 -2.63 -1.46
CA PHE A 26 -0.94 -1.83 -2.59
C PHE A 26 0.08 -1.91 -3.71
N LEU A 27 -0.32 -2.48 -4.83
CA LEU A 27 0.55 -2.74 -5.96
C LEU A 27 0.88 -1.45 -6.71
N GLY A 28 2.18 -1.16 -6.84
CA GLY A 28 2.70 -0.07 -7.65
C GLY A 28 3.23 -0.55 -9.01
N PHE A 29 3.96 0.32 -9.70
CA PHE A 29 4.58 -0.01 -10.99
C PHE A 29 5.90 -0.74 -10.85
N GLU A 30 6.56 -0.63 -9.71
CA GLU A 30 7.86 -1.24 -9.46
C GLU A 30 7.68 -2.59 -8.76
N GLY A 31 7.54 -3.65 -9.55
CA GLY A 31 7.34 -5.00 -9.04
C GLY A 31 8.47 -5.50 -8.12
N ALA A 32 9.68 -4.95 -8.26
CA ALA A 32 10.80 -5.25 -7.37
C ALA A 32 10.53 -4.84 -5.92
N LEU A 33 9.80 -3.74 -5.71
CA LEU A 33 9.44 -3.29 -4.35
C LEU A 33 8.48 -4.28 -3.67
N SER A 34 7.48 -4.76 -4.41
CA SER A 34 6.54 -5.76 -3.90
C SER A 34 7.24 -7.07 -3.55
N LEU A 35 8.15 -7.52 -4.41
CA LEU A 35 8.96 -8.72 -4.14
C LEU A 35 9.77 -8.56 -2.87
N LYS A 36 10.49 -7.46 -2.73
CA LYS A 36 11.34 -7.19 -1.57
C LYS A 36 10.55 -7.18 -0.26
N VAL A 37 9.41 -6.49 -0.25
CA VAL A 37 8.51 -6.47 0.91
C VAL A 37 8.05 -7.88 1.28
N LEU A 38 7.66 -8.69 0.29
CA LEU A 38 7.13 -10.04 0.51
C LEU A 38 8.21 -11.07 0.86
N GLU A 39 9.47 -10.82 0.53
CA GLU A 39 10.60 -11.67 0.93
C GLU A 39 10.87 -11.56 2.44
N GLU A 40 10.69 -10.38 3.01
CA GLU A 40 10.94 -10.11 4.43
C GLU A 40 9.68 -10.20 5.30
N ALA A 41 8.49 -10.21 4.69
CA ALA A 41 7.21 -10.22 5.40
C ALA A 41 6.87 -11.60 5.96
N THR A 42 6.26 -11.59 7.15
CA THR A 42 5.60 -12.76 7.74
C THR A 42 4.10 -12.50 7.77
N TYR A 43 3.31 -13.44 7.26
CA TYR A 43 1.85 -13.33 7.20
C TYR A 43 1.17 -14.69 7.05
N LYS A 44 -0.06 -14.80 7.52
CA LYS A 44 -0.99 -15.89 7.18
C LYS A 44 -2.00 -15.47 6.13
N ARG A 45 -2.48 -14.24 6.19
CA ARG A 45 -3.38 -13.63 5.20
C ARG A 45 -2.66 -12.54 4.43
N LEU A 46 -2.58 -12.70 3.12
CA LEU A 46 -2.01 -11.72 2.19
C LEU A 46 -3.08 -11.22 1.23
N ILE A 47 -3.25 -9.93 1.17
CA ILE A 47 -4.17 -9.26 0.25
C ILE A 47 -3.39 -8.30 -0.63
N PHE A 48 -3.58 -8.40 -1.94
CA PHE A 48 -3.12 -7.40 -2.89
C PHE A 48 -4.24 -6.40 -3.16
N VAL A 49 -3.87 -5.13 -3.25
CA VAL A 49 -4.79 -4.07 -3.68
C VAL A 49 -4.24 -3.44 -4.95
N ASN A 50 -5.00 -3.51 -6.03
CA ASN A 50 -4.66 -2.86 -7.28
C ASN A 50 -5.50 -1.59 -7.48
N SER A 51 -5.04 -0.69 -8.33
CA SER A 51 -5.68 0.61 -8.56
C SER A 51 -6.86 0.51 -9.53
N LEU A 52 -8.06 0.89 -9.05
CA LEU A 52 -9.25 1.03 -9.88
C LEU A 52 -10.21 2.07 -9.26
N PRO A 53 -10.50 3.20 -9.91
CA PRO A 53 -9.84 3.66 -11.13
C PRO A 53 -8.34 3.93 -10.93
N SER A 54 -7.55 3.63 -11.93
CA SER A 54 -6.13 3.98 -11.97
C SER A 54 -5.95 5.40 -12.53
N LEU A 55 -4.78 6.00 -12.35
CA LEU A 55 -4.46 7.33 -12.89
C LEU A 55 -4.54 7.38 -14.43
N SER A 56 -4.39 6.22 -15.09
CA SER A 56 -4.60 6.03 -16.53
C SER A 56 -5.15 4.61 -16.74
N GLN A 57 -5.99 4.43 -17.75
CA GLN A 57 -6.58 3.11 -18.06
C GLN A 57 -5.53 2.00 -18.24
N LYS A 58 -4.37 2.34 -18.77
CA LYS A 58 -3.24 1.40 -18.98
C LYS A 58 -2.57 0.99 -17.67
N TYR A 59 -2.60 1.81 -16.65
CA TYR A 59 -1.79 1.60 -15.43
C TYR A 59 -2.25 0.44 -14.58
N LYS A 60 -3.53 0.12 -14.58
CA LYS A 60 -4.05 -1.06 -13.88
C LYS A 60 -3.41 -2.36 -14.39
N ASP A 61 -3.38 -2.52 -15.69
CA ASP A 61 -2.84 -3.73 -16.32
C ASP A 61 -1.32 -3.78 -16.24
N ILE A 62 -0.65 -2.63 -16.39
CA ILE A 62 0.80 -2.50 -16.21
C ILE A 62 1.20 -2.86 -14.77
N SER A 63 0.46 -2.40 -13.78
CA SER A 63 0.72 -2.75 -12.38
C SER A 63 0.64 -4.25 -12.14
N ILE A 64 -0.40 -4.90 -12.63
CA ILE A 64 -0.54 -6.38 -12.53
C ILE A 64 0.60 -7.10 -13.25
N LEU A 65 0.97 -6.67 -14.45
CA LEU A 65 2.06 -7.28 -15.22
C LEU A 65 3.41 -7.14 -14.52
N ASN A 66 3.72 -5.95 -14.01
CA ASN A 66 4.97 -5.67 -13.30
C ASN A 66 5.07 -6.44 -11.98
N ASN A 67 3.94 -6.70 -11.32
CA ASN A 67 3.87 -7.47 -10.07
C ASN A 67 3.60 -8.97 -10.28
N ARG A 68 3.65 -9.44 -11.53
CA ARG A 68 3.35 -10.84 -11.88
C ARG A 68 4.16 -11.85 -11.07
N SER A 69 5.44 -11.58 -10.81
CA SER A 69 6.30 -12.46 -10.02
C SER A 69 5.85 -12.55 -8.57
N SER A 70 5.47 -11.43 -7.96
CA SER A 70 4.92 -11.39 -6.60
C SER A 70 3.58 -12.13 -6.52
N ILE A 71 2.68 -11.88 -7.46
CA ILE A 71 1.34 -12.47 -7.50
C ILE A 71 1.41 -13.99 -7.72
N LYS A 72 2.24 -14.44 -8.66
CA LYS A 72 2.37 -15.88 -8.97
C LYS A 72 3.25 -16.65 -7.98
N GLY A 73 4.21 -15.99 -7.36
CA GLY A 73 5.19 -16.61 -6.47
C GLY A 73 4.73 -16.76 -5.03
N LYS A 74 3.63 -16.16 -4.65
CA LYS A 74 3.13 -16.16 -3.28
C LYS A 74 1.68 -16.64 -3.23
N LYS A 75 1.34 -17.37 -2.16
CA LYS A 75 -0.05 -17.66 -1.86
C LYS A 75 -0.68 -16.40 -1.27
N TYR A 76 -1.73 -15.93 -1.88
CA TYR A 76 -2.52 -14.78 -1.42
C TYR A 76 -4.00 -15.16 -1.32
N ASP A 77 -4.75 -14.39 -0.53
CA ASP A 77 -6.17 -14.66 -0.27
C ASP A 77 -7.07 -13.97 -1.29
N SER A 78 -6.74 -12.75 -1.65
CA SER A 78 -7.53 -11.97 -2.62
C SER A 78 -6.74 -10.86 -3.29
N ILE A 79 -7.28 -10.38 -4.41
CA ILE A 79 -6.89 -9.12 -5.04
C ILE A 79 -8.12 -8.21 -4.97
N LEU A 80 -7.99 -7.10 -4.24
CA LEU A 80 -9.01 -6.07 -4.11
C LEU A 80 -8.63 -4.85 -4.94
N TYR A 81 -9.54 -3.88 -5.02
CA TYR A 81 -9.35 -2.68 -5.81
C TYR A 81 -9.68 -1.43 -5.00
N ALA A 82 -8.83 -0.41 -5.13
CA ALA A 82 -9.01 0.90 -4.53
C ALA A 82 -8.55 1.99 -5.51
N PRO A 83 -9.11 3.22 -5.46
CA PRO A 83 -8.70 4.29 -6.36
C PRO A 83 -7.26 4.74 -6.12
N ALA A 84 -6.57 5.15 -7.20
CA ALA A 84 -5.16 5.57 -7.15
C ALA A 84 -4.97 7.06 -6.83
N ASP A 85 -6.01 7.87 -6.95
CA ASP A 85 -5.94 9.34 -6.97
C ASP A 85 -6.72 10.04 -5.86
N ASN A 86 -7.39 9.29 -4.98
CA ASN A 86 -8.20 9.86 -3.92
C ASN A 86 -7.86 9.25 -2.55
N PRO A 87 -7.13 9.96 -1.67
CA PRO A 87 -6.73 9.45 -0.38
C PRO A 87 -7.91 9.18 0.57
N PHE A 88 -9.00 9.93 0.45
CA PHE A 88 -10.18 9.75 1.29
C PHE A 88 -10.94 8.48 0.92
N GLU A 89 -11.00 8.14 -0.36
CA GLU A 89 -11.60 6.89 -0.81
C GLU A 89 -10.72 5.67 -0.46
N VAL A 90 -9.41 5.82 -0.46
CA VAL A 90 -8.49 4.80 0.07
C VAL A 90 -8.72 4.60 1.57
N TYR A 91 -8.87 5.68 2.34
CA TYR A 91 -9.23 5.62 3.75
C TYR A 91 -10.56 4.85 3.95
N ASN A 92 -11.61 5.23 3.23
CA ASN A 92 -12.92 4.58 3.31
C ASN A 92 -12.85 3.10 2.94
N PHE A 93 -12.07 2.75 1.92
CA PHE A 93 -11.80 1.36 1.55
C PHE A 93 -11.16 0.59 2.70
N LEU A 94 -10.09 1.14 3.31
CA LEU A 94 -9.39 0.51 4.42
C LEU A 94 -10.28 0.38 5.65
N GLU A 95 -11.07 1.39 5.97
CA GLU A 95 -12.02 1.36 7.08
C GLU A 95 -13.06 0.27 6.88
N LYS A 96 -13.65 0.17 5.70
CA LYS A 96 -14.63 -0.86 5.37
C LYS A 96 -14.06 -2.27 5.45
N GLU A 97 -12.86 -2.49 4.94
CA GLU A 97 -12.29 -3.83 4.81
C GLU A 97 -11.55 -4.28 6.10
N TYR A 98 -10.98 -3.33 6.87
CA TYR A 98 -10.02 -3.67 7.92
C TYR A 98 -10.27 -3.02 9.28
N ALA A 99 -11.32 -2.23 9.46
CA ALA A 99 -11.61 -1.61 10.76
C ALA A 99 -11.81 -2.64 11.88
N ASP A 100 -12.38 -3.80 11.56
CA ASP A 100 -12.68 -4.86 12.51
C ASP A 100 -11.57 -5.94 12.63
N GLU A 101 -10.49 -5.83 11.85
CA GLU A 101 -9.36 -6.77 11.96
C GLU A 101 -8.60 -6.59 13.28
N ALA A 102 -7.99 -7.67 13.77
CA ALA A 102 -7.19 -7.64 14.99
C ALA A 102 -5.93 -6.78 14.83
N SER A 103 -5.25 -6.91 13.70
CA SER A 103 -4.15 -6.04 13.31
C SER A 103 -3.93 -6.03 11.79
N VAL A 104 -3.33 -4.96 11.27
CA VAL A 104 -3.08 -4.81 9.83
C VAL A 104 -1.67 -4.28 9.59
N CYS A 105 -0.92 -4.97 8.74
CA CYS A 105 0.35 -4.44 8.22
C CYS A 105 0.14 -4.03 6.76
N ILE A 106 0.50 -2.81 6.41
CA ILE A 106 0.24 -2.24 5.08
C ILE A 106 1.54 -1.78 4.41
N SER A 107 1.70 -2.17 3.16
CA SER A 107 2.76 -1.64 2.28
C SER A 107 2.15 -0.84 1.14
N PRO A 108 2.17 0.52 1.22
CA PRO A 108 1.54 1.39 0.24
C PRO A 108 2.48 1.69 -0.94
N LEU A 109 2.70 0.70 -1.81
CA LEU A 109 3.66 0.80 -2.92
C LEU A 109 3.10 1.46 -4.19
N ALA A 110 1.84 1.88 -4.16
CA ALA A 110 1.16 2.48 -5.31
C ALA A 110 1.48 3.98 -5.47
N THR A 111 0.47 4.83 -5.41
CA THR A 111 0.61 6.28 -5.62
C THR A 111 0.74 7.05 -4.30
N LYS A 112 1.19 8.31 -4.37
CA LYS A 112 1.22 9.21 -3.20
C LYS A 112 -0.15 9.42 -2.56
N PRO A 113 -1.26 9.60 -3.30
CA PRO A 113 -2.60 9.65 -2.70
C PRO A 113 -2.98 8.36 -1.96
N VAL A 114 -2.58 7.19 -2.47
CA VAL A 114 -2.77 5.91 -1.75
C VAL A 114 -1.98 5.90 -0.45
N ALA A 115 -0.70 6.28 -0.48
CA ALA A 115 0.11 6.35 0.73
C ALA A 115 -0.47 7.32 1.77
N LEU A 116 -0.98 8.47 1.33
CA LEU A 116 -1.65 9.43 2.20
C LEU A 116 -2.91 8.84 2.83
N GLY A 117 -3.75 8.16 2.07
CA GLY A 117 -4.95 7.48 2.59
C GLY A 117 -4.62 6.40 3.62
N VAL A 118 -3.55 5.63 3.39
CA VAL A 118 -3.04 4.64 4.36
C VAL A 118 -2.56 5.32 5.64
N CYS A 119 -1.83 6.43 5.55
CA CYS A 119 -1.40 7.19 6.72
C CYS A 119 -2.58 7.75 7.53
N LEU A 120 -3.60 8.29 6.85
CA LEU A 120 -4.82 8.78 7.51
C LEU A 120 -5.55 7.65 8.25
N PHE A 121 -5.63 6.47 7.66
CA PHE A 121 -6.19 5.29 8.31
C PHE A 121 -5.38 4.89 9.54
N ALA A 122 -4.06 4.83 9.43
CA ALA A 122 -3.18 4.47 10.54
C ALA A 122 -3.20 5.47 11.70
N LEU A 123 -3.50 6.75 11.45
CA LEU A 123 -3.70 7.75 12.51
C LEU A 123 -4.93 7.46 13.39
N ASN A 124 -5.95 6.83 12.82
CA ASN A 124 -7.18 6.52 13.54
C ASN A 124 -7.22 5.11 14.12
N TYR A 125 -6.29 4.24 13.73
CA TYR A 125 -6.25 2.83 14.14
C TYR A 125 -4.84 2.43 14.59
N GLU A 126 -4.58 2.41 15.89
CA GLU A 126 -3.27 2.08 16.48
C GLU A 126 -2.75 0.69 16.11
N LYS A 127 -3.64 -0.21 15.70
CA LYS A 127 -3.33 -1.58 15.26
C LYS A 127 -2.72 -1.65 13.85
N VAL A 128 -2.53 -0.51 13.18
CA VAL A 128 -1.99 -0.44 11.83
C VAL A 128 -0.49 -0.21 11.88
N ARG A 129 0.26 -1.10 11.23
CA ARG A 129 1.69 -0.96 10.96
C ARG A 129 1.89 -0.62 9.49
N ILE A 130 2.73 0.35 9.20
CA ILE A 130 3.13 0.67 7.82
C ILE A 130 4.59 0.28 7.63
N VAL A 131 4.86 -0.51 6.60
CA VAL A 131 6.20 -0.90 6.17
C VAL A 131 6.44 -0.47 4.73
N TYR A 132 7.62 0.07 4.47
CA TYR A 132 7.97 0.60 3.16
C TYR A 132 9.42 0.29 2.78
N PRO A 133 9.69 -0.15 1.54
CA PRO A 133 11.04 -0.34 1.04
C PRO A 133 11.64 1.02 0.66
N ILE A 134 12.80 1.32 1.21
CA ILE A 134 13.54 2.55 0.90
C ILE A 134 14.82 2.14 0.17
N SER A 135 15.11 2.85 -0.92
CA SER A 135 16.35 2.69 -1.67
C SER A 135 17.38 3.74 -1.26
N ASP A 136 18.62 3.32 -1.11
CA ASP A 136 19.75 4.24 -0.88
C ASP A 136 20.07 5.07 -2.14
N VAL A 137 19.56 4.65 -3.30
CA VAL A 137 19.82 5.30 -4.59
C VAL A 137 18.50 5.61 -5.26
N TYR A 138 18.23 6.89 -5.47
CA TYR A 138 17.09 7.37 -6.25
C TYR A 138 17.53 7.80 -7.64
N SER A 139 16.82 7.32 -8.65
CA SER A 139 16.98 7.82 -10.02
C SER A 139 16.40 9.22 -10.13
N SER A 140 17.18 10.15 -10.71
CA SER A 140 16.74 11.53 -10.96
C SER A 140 15.89 11.69 -12.23
N HIS A 141 15.21 10.62 -12.68
CA HIS A 141 14.29 10.73 -13.80
C HIS A 141 13.11 11.62 -13.44
N VAL A 142 13.20 12.86 -13.88
CA VAL A 142 12.17 13.88 -13.72
C VAL A 142 11.11 13.68 -14.80
N THR A 143 9.85 13.67 -14.39
CA THR A 143 8.73 13.73 -15.34
C THR A 143 8.78 15.05 -16.11
N ASN A 144 8.68 15.00 -17.44
CA ASN A 144 8.82 16.18 -18.29
C ASN A 144 7.57 17.07 -18.36
N ARG A 145 6.43 16.66 -17.81
CA ARG A 145 5.17 17.40 -17.84
C ARG A 145 4.30 17.16 -16.63
N VAL A 146 3.65 18.23 -16.16
CA VAL A 146 2.51 18.16 -15.24
C VAL A 146 1.24 18.21 -16.07
N ILE A 147 0.43 17.15 -16.03
CA ILE A 147 -0.85 17.08 -16.73
C ILE A 147 -1.98 17.56 -15.81
N LYS A 148 -1.90 17.24 -14.52
CA LYS A 148 -2.91 17.53 -13.53
C LYS A 148 -2.27 17.72 -12.15
N THR A 149 -2.74 18.71 -11.42
CA THR A 149 -2.43 18.91 -9.99
C THR A 149 -3.66 18.58 -9.17
N LEU A 150 -3.50 17.74 -8.16
CA LEU A 150 -4.54 17.41 -7.20
C LEU A 150 -4.23 18.10 -5.87
N VAL A 151 -5.23 18.74 -5.30
CA VAL A 151 -5.15 19.42 -4.00
C VAL A 151 -6.12 18.72 -3.05
N TYR A 152 -5.65 18.34 -1.87
CA TYR A 152 -6.45 17.71 -0.83
C TYR A 152 -6.43 18.58 0.42
N GLU A 153 -7.60 18.87 0.96
CA GLU A 153 -7.75 19.53 2.25
C GLU A 153 -7.94 18.46 3.34
N ILE A 154 -7.07 18.49 4.34
CA ILE A 154 -7.08 17.52 5.44
C ILE A 154 -7.25 18.28 6.74
N SER A 155 -8.32 17.96 7.47
CA SER A 155 -8.55 18.45 8.83
C SER A 155 -8.26 17.30 9.81
N LEU A 156 -7.22 17.45 10.62
CA LEU A 156 -6.95 16.53 11.71
C LEU A 156 -7.76 17.00 12.91
N ILE A 157 -8.71 16.18 13.34
CA ILE A 157 -9.42 16.41 14.60
C ILE A 157 -8.48 15.96 15.73
N GLN A 158 -8.10 16.92 16.58
CA GLN A 158 -7.32 16.65 17.79
C GLN A 158 -8.20 16.06 18.88
#